data_6a0cd1870bd0180656fd3934649df248
#
_entry.id   6a0cd1870bd0180656fd3934649df248
#
_cell.length_a   1.000
_cell.length_b   1.000
_cell.length_c   1.000
_cell.angle_alpha   90.00
_cell.angle_beta   90.00
_cell.angle_gamma   90.00
#
_symmetry.space_group_name_H-M   'P 1'
#
loop_
_entity.id
_entity.type
_entity.pdbx_description
1 polymer ?
#
loop_
_entity_poly.entity_id
_entity_poly.type
_entity_poly.pdbx_seq_one_letter_code
_entity_poly.pdbx_strand_id
1 'polypeptide(L)' 'MSPSPVDVKPLDDYRLLITFQNDERKVFDVKPLLDMPMYQPLRNKGFFSLVKADGMCVFWNDDIDICPDMVYEDSITEV' A
#
# COMPACT_ATOMS: atom_id res chain seq x y z
N MET A 1 3.36 5.11 17.45
CA MET A 1 3.92 5.40 16.11
C MET A 1 4.17 4.10 15.38
N SER A 2 3.66 3.97 14.18
CA SER A 2 3.78 2.75 13.39
C SER A 2 5.13 2.68 12.70
N PRO A 3 5.67 1.47 12.45
CA PRO A 3 6.88 1.34 11.65
C PRO A 3 6.61 1.82 10.22
N SER A 4 7.66 2.29 9.56
CA SER A 4 7.53 2.84 8.20
C SER A 4 7.62 1.73 7.15
N PRO A 5 6.84 1.83 6.05
CA PRO A 5 6.97 0.88 4.94
C PRO A 5 8.26 1.14 4.18
N VAL A 6 9.07 0.11 4.01
CA VAL A 6 10.35 0.23 3.31
C VAL A 6 10.36 -0.49 1.98
N ASP A 7 9.40 -1.39 1.75
CA ASP A 7 9.27 -2.10 0.48
C ASP A 7 7.83 -2.48 0.26
N VAL A 8 7.42 -2.56 -1.00
CA VAL A 8 6.06 -2.93 -1.36
C VAL A 8 6.06 -3.73 -2.66
N LYS A 9 5.19 -4.74 -2.70
CA LYS A 9 4.98 -5.57 -3.87
C LYS A 9 3.51 -5.61 -4.20
N PRO A 10 3.11 -5.28 -5.45
CA PRO A 10 1.71 -5.45 -5.83
C PRO A 10 1.37 -6.93 -5.96
N LEU A 11 0.23 -7.31 -5.42
CA LEU A 11 -0.29 -8.67 -5.51
C LEU A 11 -1.55 -8.67 -6.36
N ASP A 12 -2.05 -9.85 -6.68
CA ASP A 12 -3.32 -9.99 -7.36
C ASP A 12 -4.46 -9.45 -6.49
N ASP A 13 -5.57 -9.07 -7.13
CA ASP A 13 -6.79 -8.67 -6.45
C ASP A 13 -6.62 -7.38 -5.64
N TYR A 14 -5.79 -6.47 -6.15
CA TYR A 14 -5.58 -5.14 -5.55
C TYR A 14 -5.09 -5.20 -4.12
N ARG A 15 -4.20 -6.13 -3.82
CA ARG A 15 -3.54 -6.23 -2.52
C ARG A 15 -2.07 -5.87 -2.65
N LEU A 16 -1.48 -5.43 -1.54
CA LEU A 16 -0.08 -5.06 -1.49
C LEU A 16 0.61 -5.85 -0.39
N LEU A 17 1.75 -6.45 -0.70
CA LEU A 17 2.62 -7.03 0.31
C LEU A 17 3.62 -5.97 0.73
N ILE A 18 3.58 -5.57 1.98
CA ILE A 18 4.38 -4.46 2.47
C ILE A 18 5.35 -4.96 3.54
N THR A 19 6.62 -4.60 3.38
CA THR A 19 7.65 -4.87 4.38
C THR A 19 7.89 -3.57 5.14
N PHE A 20 7.88 -3.65 6.46
CA PHE A 20 8.06 -2.50 7.33
C PHE A 20 9.48 -2.47 7.89
N GLN A 21 9.85 -1.31 8.44
CA GLN A 21 11.20 -1.07 8.96
C GLN A 21 11.60 -2.05 10.07
N ASN A 22 10.63 -2.58 10.80
CA ASN A 22 10.87 -3.56 11.87
C ASN A 22 10.84 -5.01 11.35
N ASP A 23 10.96 -5.20 10.04
CA ASP A 23 10.93 -6.50 9.35
C ASP A 23 9.58 -7.21 9.33
N GLU A 24 8.53 -6.59 9.86
CA GLU A 24 7.18 -7.13 9.70
C GLU A 24 6.75 -7.07 8.23
N ARG A 25 6.03 -8.11 7.82
CA ARG A 25 5.46 -8.18 6.47
C ARG A 25 3.95 -8.33 6.62
N LYS A 26 3.21 -7.43 5.96
CA LYS A 26 1.76 -7.40 6.06
C LYS A 26 1.14 -7.24 4.69
N VAL A 27 -0.10 -7.70 4.56
CA VAL A 27 -0.87 -7.56 3.32
C VAL A 27 -1.93 -6.50 3.53
N PHE A 28 -1.92 -5.49 2.68
CA PHE A 28 -2.90 -4.40 2.70
C PHE A 28 -3.85 -4.55 1.54
N ASP A 29 -5.15 -4.53 1.82
CA ASP A 29 -6.18 -4.63 0.79
C ASP A 29 -6.60 -3.24 0.35
N VAL A 30 -6.32 -2.90 -0.91
CA VAL A 30 -6.64 -1.59 -1.47
C VAL A 30 -8.09 -1.52 -1.96
N LYS A 31 -8.78 -2.66 -2.10
CA LYS A 31 -10.14 -2.67 -2.66
C LYS A 31 -11.11 -1.70 -1.98
N PRO A 32 -11.14 -1.58 -0.65
CA PRO A 32 -12.04 -0.61 -0.03
C PRO A 32 -11.78 0.84 -0.44
N LEU A 33 -10.55 1.17 -0.85
CA LEU A 33 -10.19 2.53 -1.26
C LEU A 33 -10.61 2.83 -2.69
N LEU A 34 -10.83 1.79 -3.51
CA LEU A 34 -11.09 1.98 -4.93
C LEU A 34 -12.41 2.71 -5.23
N ASP A 35 -13.30 2.78 -4.24
CA ASP A 35 -14.55 3.52 -4.38
C ASP A 35 -14.37 5.02 -4.12
N MET A 36 -13.22 5.43 -3.60
CA MET A 36 -12.94 6.84 -3.32
C MET A 36 -12.38 7.51 -4.56
N PRO A 37 -12.85 8.74 -4.89
CA PRO A 37 -12.39 9.42 -6.11
C PRO A 37 -10.87 9.54 -6.23
N MET A 38 -10.19 9.78 -5.14
CA MET A 38 -8.72 9.91 -5.12
C MET A 38 -8.00 8.66 -5.62
N TYR A 39 -8.59 7.48 -5.37
CA TYR A 39 -7.95 6.21 -5.69
C TYR A 39 -8.48 5.54 -6.94
N GLN A 40 -9.37 6.19 -7.68
CA GLN A 40 -9.94 5.63 -8.91
C GLN A 40 -8.89 5.19 -9.93
N PRO A 41 -7.79 5.93 -10.14
CA PRO A 41 -6.76 5.50 -11.09
C PRO A 41 -6.16 4.14 -10.76
N LEU A 42 -6.21 3.71 -9.51
CA LEU A 42 -5.66 2.41 -9.09
C LEU A 42 -6.46 1.22 -9.63
N ARG A 43 -7.65 1.45 -10.15
CA ARG A 43 -8.43 0.39 -10.79
C ARG A 43 -7.74 -0.15 -12.03
N ASN A 44 -6.88 0.66 -12.66
CA ASN A 44 -6.05 0.21 -13.77
C ASN A 44 -4.90 -0.61 -13.20
N LYS A 45 -4.84 -1.89 -13.55
CA LYS A 45 -3.85 -2.81 -12.99
C LYS A 45 -2.42 -2.42 -13.35
N GLY A 46 -2.22 -1.90 -14.55
CA GLY A 46 -0.89 -1.43 -14.95
C GLY A 46 -0.42 -0.29 -14.08
N PHE A 47 -1.30 0.66 -13.79
CA PHE A 47 -0.96 1.77 -12.91
C PHE A 47 -0.77 1.28 -11.47
N PHE A 48 -1.66 0.39 -11.01
CA PHE A 48 -1.56 -0.17 -9.66
C PHE A 48 -0.20 -0.82 -9.42
N SER A 49 0.35 -1.49 -10.43
CA SER A 49 1.63 -2.19 -10.29
C SER A 49 2.84 -1.25 -10.19
N LEU A 50 2.66 0.05 -10.38
CA LEU A 50 3.74 1.02 -10.26
C LEU A 50 3.98 1.49 -8.81
N VAL A 51 3.30 0.89 -7.87
CA VAL A 51 3.39 1.25 -6.45
C VAL A 51 4.82 1.21 -5.92
N LYS A 52 5.14 2.14 -5.02
CA LYS A 52 6.45 2.27 -4.40
C LYS A 52 6.33 2.56 -2.91
N ALA A 53 7.39 2.25 -2.18
CA ALA A 53 7.53 2.63 -0.78
C ALA A 53 8.88 3.33 -0.62
N ASP A 54 8.89 4.44 0.11
CA ASP A 54 10.10 5.27 0.24
C ASP A 54 10.62 5.35 1.68
N GLY A 55 10.13 4.47 2.55
CA GLY A 55 10.49 4.52 3.97
C GLY A 55 9.61 5.46 4.77
N MET A 56 8.65 6.12 4.14
CA MET A 56 7.68 7.01 4.79
C MET A 56 6.26 6.60 4.49
N CYS A 57 5.89 6.50 3.22
CA CYS A 57 4.54 6.11 2.84
C CYS A 57 4.56 5.20 1.62
N VAL A 58 3.41 4.61 1.32
CA VAL A 58 3.19 3.84 0.10
C VAL A 58 2.55 4.79 -0.90
N PHE A 59 3.09 4.87 -2.10
CA PHE A 59 2.61 5.85 -3.08
C PHE A 59 2.73 5.34 -4.50
N TRP A 60 1.97 5.96 -5.40
CA TRP A 60 2.01 5.69 -6.85
C TRP A 60 2.56 6.88 -7.61
N ASN A 61 2.23 8.09 -7.15
CA ASN A 61 2.76 9.33 -7.70
C ASN A 61 2.59 10.42 -6.63
N ASP A 62 2.86 11.68 -6.99
CA ASP A 62 2.77 12.79 -6.04
C ASP A 62 1.36 13.03 -5.51
N ASP A 63 0.35 12.59 -6.23
CA ASP A 63 -1.06 12.83 -5.88
C ASP A 63 -1.73 11.65 -5.18
N ILE A 64 -1.17 10.45 -5.31
CA ILE A 64 -1.81 9.23 -4.80
C ILE A 64 -0.87 8.52 -3.85
N ASP A 65 -1.16 8.63 -2.57
CA ASP A 65 -0.38 7.98 -1.52
C ASP A 65 -1.30 7.47 -0.42
N ILE A 66 -0.75 6.63 0.45
CA ILE A 66 -1.45 6.10 1.61
C ILE A 66 -0.58 6.34 2.83
N CYS A 67 -1.21 6.91 3.87
CA CYS A 67 -0.55 7.21 5.13
C CYS A 67 0.07 5.93 5.74
N PRO A 68 1.31 5.98 6.24
CA PRO A 68 1.94 4.79 6.82
C PRO A 68 1.17 4.21 7.99
N ASP A 69 0.54 5.04 8.82
CA ASP A 69 -0.25 4.53 9.93
C ASP A 69 -1.46 3.73 9.44
N MET A 70 -2.16 4.21 8.41
CA MET A 70 -3.27 3.48 7.82
C MET A 70 -2.80 2.15 7.24
N VAL A 71 -1.69 2.17 6.51
CA VAL A 71 -1.16 0.97 5.89
C VAL A 71 -0.83 -0.08 6.96
N TYR A 72 -0.22 0.34 8.05
CA TYR A 72 0.17 -0.60 9.11
C TYR A 72 -1.05 -1.13 9.86
N GLU A 73 -1.96 -0.23 10.25
CA GLU A 73 -3.09 -0.59 11.12
C GLU A 73 -4.16 -1.40 10.38
N ASP A 74 -4.39 -1.10 9.10
CA ASP A 74 -5.44 -1.75 8.32
C ASP A 74 -4.97 -2.98 7.56
N SER A 75 -3.68 -3.30 7.61
CA SER A 75 -3.16 -4.49 6.96
C SER A 75 -3.17 -5.68 7.91
N ILE A 76 -3.09 -6.88 7.34
CA ILE A 76 -3.05 -8.11 8.11
C ILE A 76 -1.67 -8.74 7.98
N THR A 77 -1.22 -9.41 9.04
CA THR A 77 0.07 -10.08 9.04
C THR A 77 0.09 -11.17 7.98
N GLU A 78 1.18 -11.22 7.20
CA GLU A 78 1.39 -12.30 6.26
C GLU A 78 1.59 -13.60 7.03
N VAL A 79 0.88 -14.65 6.60
CA VAL A 79 0.95 -15.96 7.25
C VAL A 79 1.76 -16.92 6.42
#